data_afa917129cb64c54392369872083e547
#
_entry.id   afa917129cb64c54392369872083e547
#
_cell.length_a   1.000
_cell.length_b   1.000
_cell.length_c   1.000
_cell.angle_alpha   90.00
_cell.angle_beta   90.00
_cell.angle_gamma   90.00
#
_symmetry.space_group_name_H-M   'P 1'
#
loop_
_entity.id
_entity.type
_entity.pdbx_description
1 polymer ?
#
loop_
_entity_poly.entity_id
_entity_poly.type
_entity_poly.pdbx_seq_one_letter_code
_entity_poly.pdbx_strand_id
1 'polypeptide(L)'
;MPVINSHAFKKKHGIPIDESLSLTQIAKLSGMPTRALQEVYNRGIGAYKTNPASVKPMVQSKEQWALGRVYSFVMRRATTFGKADKDIAKKYNL
;
A
#
# COMPACT_ATOMS: atom_id res chain seq x y z
N MET A 1 -6.34 1.33 -19.33
CA MET A 1 -6.47 2.08 -18.08
C MET A 1 -5.59 1.46 -17.02
N PRO A 2 -4.91 2.28 -16.21
CA PRO A 2 -4.12 1.70 -15.12
C PRO A 2 -5.04 1.03 -14.10
N VAL A 3 -4.67 -0.17 -13.69
CA VAL A 3 -5.42 -0.91 -12.68
C VAL A 3 -5.08 -0.35 -11.30
N ILE A 4 -6.11 -0.12 -10.46
CA ILE A 4 -5.89 0.29 -9.07
C ILE A 4 -5.19 -0.86 -8.35
N ASN A 5 -4.10 -0.55 -7.61
CA ASN A 5 -3.29 -1.57 -6.96
C ASN A 5 -4.09 -2.47 -6.02
N SER A 6 -5.03 -1.90 -5.26
CA SER A 6 -5.89 -2.69 -4.37
C SER A 6 -6.74 -3.71 -5.14
N HIS A 7 -7.29 -3.29 -6.29
CA HIS A 7 -8.08 -4.18 -7.15
C HIS A 7 -7.22 -5.29 -7.74
N ALA A 8 -6.02 -4.94 -8.22
CA ALA A 8 -5.09 -5.92 -8.79
C ALA A 8 -4.68 -6.97 -7.75
N PHE A 9 -4.38 -6.53 -6.52
CA PHE A 9 -4.00 -7.41 -5.43
C PHE A 9 -5.14 -8.36 -5.07
N LYS A 10 -6.35 -7.82 -4.90
CA LYS A 10 -7.53 -8.63 -4.56
C LYS A 10 -7.85 -9.64 -5.66
N LYS A 11 -7.79 -9.22 -6.92
CA LYS A 11 -8.02 -10.09 -8.06
C LYS A 11 -7.02 -11.25 -8.09
N LYS A 12 -5.75 -10.95 -7.84
CA LYS A 12 -4.67 -11.95 -7.80
C LYS A 12 -4.94 -13.04 -6.75
N HIS A 13 -5.54 -12.66 -5.62
CA HIS A 13 -5.81 -13.57 -4.50
C HIS A 13 -7.26 -14.06 -4.45
N GLY A 14 -8.06 -13.80 -5.49
CA GLY A 14 -9.44 -14.27 -5.57
C GLY A 14 -10.37 -13.60 -4.56
N ILE A 15 -10.11 -12.36 -4.18
CA ILE A 15 -10.87 -11.62 -3.19
C ILE A 15 -11.79 -10.61 -3.90
N PRO A 16 -13.08 -10.50 -3.50
CA PRO A 16 -13.96 -9.47 -4.06
C PRO A 16 -13.40 -8.06 -3.87
N ILE A 17 -13.51 -7.21 -4.88
CA ILE A 17 -12.92 -5.87 -4.84
C ILE A 17 -13.56 -4.95 -3.81
N ASP A 18 -14.77 -5.25 -3.37
CA ASP A 18 -15.49 -4.49 -2.34
C ASP A 18 -15.18 -4.97 -0.92
N GLU A 19 -14.42 -6.07 -0.77
CA GLU A 19 -14.02 -6.55 0.54
C GLU A 19 -12.87 -5.73 1.10
N SER A 20 -12.98 -5.31 2.36
CA SER A 20 -11.93 -4.58 3.07
C SER A 20 -10.94 -5.55 3.70
N LEU A 21 -9.65 -5.27 3.55
CA LEU A 21 -8.58 -6.08 4.13
C LEU A 21 -7.82 -5.25 5.17
N SER A 22 -7.51 -5.89 6.31
CA SER A 22 -6.62 -5.31 7.31
C SER A 22 -5.16 -5.46 6.88
N LEU A 23 -4.26 -4.71 7.51
CA LEU A 23 -2.82 -4.84 7.25
C LEU A 23 -2.32 -6.26 7.51
N THR A 24 -2.84 -6.90 8.56
CA THR A 24 -2.49 -8.28 8.91
C THR A 24 -2.90 -9.25 7.78
N GLN A 25 -4.10 -9.07 7.23
CA GLN A 25 -4.56 -9.89 6.11
C GLN A 25 -3.71 -9.67 4.85
N ILE A 26 -3.41 -8.42 4.54
CA ILE A 26 -2.57 -8.08 3.39
C ILE A 26 -1.17 -8.68 3.55
N ALA A 27 -0.61 -8.57 4.76
CA ALA A 27 0.70 -9.15 5.06
C ALA A 27 0.71 -10.66 4.87
N LYS A 28 -0.31 -11.33 5.39
CA LYS A 28 -0.44 -12.79 5.26
C LYS A 28 -0.53 -13.22 3.81
N LEU A 29 -1.35 -12.54 3.02
CA LEU A 29 -1.54 -12.87 1.60
C LEU A 29 -0.29 -12.58 0.77
N SER A 30 0.43 -11.51 1.10
CA SER A 30 1.63 -11.11 0.36
C SER A 30 2.90 -11.82 0.80
N GLY A 31 2.86 -12.49 1.95
CA GLY A 31 4.04 -13.11 2.54
C GLY A 31 5.02 -12.12 3.16
N MET A 32 4.59 -10.88 3.39
CA MET A 32 5.42 -9.84 3.99
C MET A 32 5.12 -9.67 5.48
N PRO A 33 6.11 -9.22 6.29
CA PRO A 33 5.87 -8.98 7.72
C PRO A 33 4.90 -7.80 7.92
N THR A 34 3.97 -7.96 8.86
CA THR A 34 2.98 -6.91 9.17
C THR A 34 3.66 -5.60 9.58
N ARG A 35 4.78 -5.67 10.28
CA ARG A 35 5.55 -4.49 10.70
C ARG A 35 5.97 -3.62 9.51
N ALA A 36 6.42 -4.27 8.42
CA ALA A 36 6.81 -3.55 7.22
C ALA A 36 5.61 -2.78 6.63
N LEU A 37 4.46 -3.44 6.55
CA LEU A 37 3.24 -2.80 6.04
C LEU A 37 2.76 -1.68 6.95
N GLN A 38 2.92 -1.84 8.27
CA GLN A 38 2.57 -0.79 9.24
C GLN A 38 3.44 0.44 9.03
N GLU A 39 4.72 0.28 8.78
CA GLU A 39 5.62 1.40 8.50
C GLU A 39 5.25 2.11 7.20
N VAL A 40 4.91 1.35 6.15
CA VAL A 40 4.45 1.93 4.88
C VAL A 40 3.15 2.71 5.09
N TYR A 41 2.21 2.14 5.85
CA TYR A 41 0.94 2.79 6.17
C TYR A 41 1.17 4.10 6.92
N ASN A 42 2.02 4.08 7.95
CA ASN A 42 2.33 5.29 8.74
C ASN A 42 2.97 6.38 7.87
N ARG A 43 3.85 6.01 6.96
CA ARG A 43 4.44 6.94 6.00
C ARG A 43 3.38 7.53 5.06
N GLY A 44 2.42 6.71 4.63
CA GLY A 44 1.31 7.16 3.80
C GLY A 44 0.47 8.20 4.51
N ILE A 45 0.14 7.97 5.78
CA ILE A 45 -0.60 8.93 6.61
C ILE A 45 0.18 10.25 6.73
N GLY A 46 1.48 10.16 7.04
CA GLY A 46 2.34 11.33 7.16
C GLY A 46 2.44 12.13 5.86
N ALA A 47 2.62 11.45 4.74
CA ALA A 47 2.70 12.09 3.43
C ALA A 47 1.40 12.81 3.07
N TYR A 48 0.26 12.22 3.39
CA TYR A 48 -1.04 12.85 3.16
C TYR A 48 -1.16 14.17 3.94
N LYS A 49 -0.71 14.16 5.21
CA LYS A 49 -0.80 15.34 6.07
C LYS A 49 0.17 16.46 5.64
N THR A 50 1.38 16.08 5.22
CA THR A 50 2.44 17.06 4.92
C THR A 50 2.42 17.55 3.48
N ASN A 51 1.84 16.77 2.57
CA ASN A 51 1.83 17.14 1.15
C ASN A 51 0.48 16.78 0.49
N PRO A 52 -0.61 17.45 0.89
CA PRO A 52 -1.93 17.16 0.34
C PRO A 52 -2.03 17.42 -1.17
N ALA A 53 -1.16 18.25 -1.73
CA ALA A 53 -1.16 18.55 -3.16
C ALA A 53 -0.79 17.33 -4.01
N SER A 54 -0.09 16.34 -3.46
CA SER A 54 0.26 15.12 -4.17
C SER A 54 -0.86 14.07 -4.14
N VAL A 55 -1.93 14.32 -3.37
CA VAL A 55 -3.06 13.41 -3.27
C VAL A 55 -4.01 13.62 -4.43
N LYS A 56 -4.38 12.52 -5.10
CA LYS A 56 -5.32 12.61 -6.23
C LYS A 56 -6.70 13.04 -5.74
N PRO A 57 -7.45 13.82 -6.55
CA PRO A 57 -8.79 14.31 -6.15
C PRO A 57 -9.78 13.20 -5.77
N MET A 58 -9.62 12.00 -6.31
CA MET A 58 -10.51 10.88 -6.02
C MET A 58 -10.23 10.21 -4.68
N VAL A 59 -9.13 10.55 -4.02
CA VAL A 59 -8.80 10.00 -2.69
C VAL A 59 -9.59 10.77 -1.65
N GLN A 60 -10.46 10.05 -0.92
CA GLN A 60 -11.40 10.68 0.02
C GLN A 60 -10.87 10.76 1.45
N SER A 61 -9.84 9.99 1.80
CA SER A 61 -9.33 9.95 3.16
C SER A 61 -7.84 9.60 3.20
N LYS A 62 -7.19 9.99 4.29
CA LYS A 62 -5.78 9.63 4.53
C LYS A 62 -5.58 8.11 4.64
N GLU A 63 -6.56 7.41 5.20
CA GLU A 63 -6.53 5.95 5.34
C GLU A 63 -6.56 5.30 3.97
N GLN A 64 -7.41 5.76 3.07
CA GLN A 64 -7.50 5.27 1.70
C GLN A 64 -6.18 5.51 0.95
N TRP A 65 -5.59 6.68 1.11
CA TRP A 65 -4.30 7.02 0.52
C TRP A 65 -3.20 6.08 1.04
N ALA A 66 -3.13 5.90 2.36
CA ALA A 66 -2.13 5.06 3.00
C ALA A 66 -2.29 3.58 2.60
N LEU A 67 -3.52 3.08 2.53
CA LEU A 67 -3.78 1.71 2.06
C LEU A 67 -3.36 1.53 0.61
N GLY A 68 -3.63 2.51 -0.25
CA GLY A 68 -3.17 2.49 -1.63
C GLY A 68 -1.66 2.34 -1.74
N ARG A 69 -0.92 3.04 -0.87
CA ARG A 69 0.53 2.93 -0.80
C ARG A 69 0.98 1.55 -0.32
N VAL A 70 0.27 0.96 0.67
CA VAL A 70 0.54 -0.41 1.13
C VAL A 70 0.34 -1.41 0.00
N TYR A 71 -0.75 -1.31 -0.74
CA TYR A 71 -1.00 -2.19 -1.89
C TYR A 71 0.08 -2.06 -2.95
N SER A 72 0.50 -0.83 -3.25
CA SER A 72 1.60 -0.58 -4.19
C SER A 72 2.89 -1.24 -3.72
N PHE A 73 3.17 -1.19 -2.41
CA PHE A 73 4.35 -1.81 -1.81
C PHE A 73 4.30 -3.34 -1.95
N VAL A 74 3.17 -3.97 -1.58
CA VAL A 74 3.06 -5.44 -1.64
C VAL A 74 3.02 -5.95 -3.08
N MET A 75 2.59 -5.13 -4.04
CA MET A 75 2.65 -5.45 -5.46
C MET A 75 4.04 -5.21 -6.06
N ARG A 76 4.99 -4.75 -5.24
CA ARG A 76 6.38 -4.47 -5.61
C ARG A 76 6.50 -3.50 -6.78
N ARG A 77 5.67 -2.45 -6.76
CA ARG A 77 5.71 -1.42 -7.79
C ARG A 77 6.97 -0.58 -7.65
N ALA A 78 7.58 -0.23 -8.78
CA ALA A 78 8.84 0.52 -8.80
C ALA A 78 8.76 1.89 -8.10
N THR A 79 7.58 2.51 -8.12
CA THR A 79 7.37 3.83 -7.51
C THR A 79 7.31 3.80 -5.99
N THR A 80 6.93 2.67 -5.40
CA THR A 80 6.81 2.52 -3.94
C THR A 80 7.87 1.57 -3.41
N PHE A 81 7.83 0.32 -3.80
CA PHE A 81 8.78 -0.70 -3.34
C PHE A 81 10.21 -0.37 -3.76
N GLY A 82 10.39 0.11 -5.00
CA GLY A 82 11.70 0.41 -5.57
C GLY A 82 12.22 1.82 -5.29
N LYS A 83 11.40 2.72 -4.74
CA LYS A 83 11.80 4.11 -4.49
C LYS A 83 11.37 4.59 -3.11
N ALA A 84 10.07 4.91 -2.95
CA ALA A 84 9.59 5.59 -1.75
C ALA A 84 9.84 4.80 -0.47
N ASP A 85 9.63 3.48 -0.51
CA ASP A 85 9.76 2.60 0.64
C ASP A 85 10.85 1.55 0.45
N LYS A 86 11.83 1.83 -0.40
CA LYS A 86 12.95 0.94 -0.66
C LYS A 86 13.73 0.60 0.61
N ASP A 87 13.90 1.56 1.52
CA ASP A 87 14.59 1.35 2.78
C ASP A 87 13.85 0.36 3.68
N ILE A 88 12.52 0.38 3.67
CA ILE A 88 11.70 -0.57 4.42
C ILE A 88 11.89 -1.97 3.82
N ALA A 89 11.85 -2.10 2.51
CA ALA A 89 12.07 -3.36 1.84
C ALA A 89 13.43 -3.95 2.19
N LYS A 90 14.46 -3.12 2.19
CA LYS A 90 15.83 -3.53 2.54
C LYS A 90 15.94 -3.93 4.00
N LYS A 91 15.33 -3.17 4.91
CA LYS A 91 15.34 -3.44 6.35
C LYS A 91 14.76 -4.81 6.69
N TYR A 92 13.74 -5.23 5.98
CA TYR A 92 13.05 -6.50 6.22
C TYR A 92 13.43 -7.60 5.22
N ASN A 93 14.47 -7.39 4.41
CA ASN A 93 14.95 -8.34 3.40
C ASN A 93 13.86 -8.78 2.40
N LEU A 94 13.11 -7.82 1.91
CA LEU A 94 12.02 -8.10 0.97
C LEU A 94 12.42 -8.04 -0.50
#